data_8d89a99a13c229a623d350aa1b3d3bb1
#
_entry.id   8d89a99a13c229a623d350aa1b3d3bb1
#
_cell.length_a   1.000
_cell.length_b   1.000
_cell.length_c   1.000
_cell.angle_alpha   90.00
_cell.angle_beta   90.00
_cell.angle_gamma   90.00
#
_symmetry.space_group_name_H-M   'P 1'
#
loop_
_entity.id
_entity.type
_entity.pdbx_description
1 polymer ?
#
loop_
_entity_poly.entity_id
_entity_poly.type
_entity_poly.pdbx_seq_one_letter_code
_entity_poly.pdbx_strand_id
1 'polypeptide(L)'
;MLNAPVTAIARRDSSVIVRAKDRSFEGPAAIVTVPLGVLKSGAITFDPPLPDGHTRGVNALGFGVLSKSYFRFSRRTWDVENAIYQFLGTDPGAWSQWFTLPSAAGPIVLAFNAGDRGRSLESSSPKDVMAGALPIARQLFGDDISPVEVATSTWTIDPYARGAYSFHAPGSGLDDRRQLQEPISDRLYLAGEAVGVNNPATVTGAVLSGRYAAGQLMHRLSG
;
A
#
# COMPACT_ATOMS: atom_id res chain seq x y z
N MET A 1 6.93 -10.35 -16.31
CA MET A 1 8.29 -10.83 -15.97
C MET A 1 8.48 -10.66 -14.47
N LEU A 2 9.02 -11.64 -13.79
CA LEU A 2 9.35 -11.57 -12.36
C LEU A 2 10.86 -11.34 -12.17
N ASN A 3 11.26 -10.93 -10.97
CA ASN A 3 12.66 -10.66 -10.58
C ASN A 3 13.37 -9.63 -11.48
N ALA A 4 12.63 -8.63 -11.95
CA ALA A 4 13.09 -7.55 -12.79
C ALA A 4 12.71 -6.18 -12.20
N PRO A 5 13.32 -5.77 -11.06
CA PRO A 5 13.03 -4.48 -10.46
C PRO A 5 13.44 -3.36 -11.41
N VAL A 6 12.49 -2.46 -11.67
CA VAL A 6 12.71 -1.28 -12.50
C VAL A 6 13.54 -0.27 -11.72
N THR A 7 14.58 0.25 -12.36
CA THR A 7 15.50 1.25 -11.78
C THR A 7 15.48 2.59 -12.52
N ALA A 8 15.08 2.60 -13.79
CA ALA A 8 14.98 3.85 -14.56
C ALA A 8 13.91 3.76 -15.64
N ILE A 9 13.30 4.90 -15.95
CA ILE A 9 12.33 5.08 -17.03
C ILE A 9 12.75 6.31 -17.82
N ALA A 10 13.10 6.09 -19.09
CA ALA A 10 13.53 7.16 -19.99
C ALA A 10 12.47 7.43 -21.06
N ARG A 11 12.09 8.70 -21.21
CA ARG A 11 11.20 9.17 -22.27
C ARG A 11 12.01 9.57 -23.49
N ARG A 12 11.55 9.17 -24.66
CA ARG A 12 12.09 9.58 -25.97
C ARG A 12 10.93 10.09 -26.84
N ASP A 13 11.24 10.72 -27.96
CA ASP A 13 10.22 11.31 -28.84
C ASP A 13 9.17 10.30 -29.29
N SER A 14 9.60 9.08 -29.63
CA SER A 14 8.71 8.04 -30.15
C SER A 14 8.55 6.82 -29.24
N SER A 15 9.26 6.73 -28.13
CA SER A 15 9.26 5.54 -27.29
C SER A 15 9.49 5.86 -25.80
N VAL A 16 9.24 4.86 -24.95
CA VAL A 16 9.61 4.83 -23.54
C VAL A 16 10.53 3.63 -23.32
N ILE A 17 11.66 3.86 -22.67
CA ILE A 17 12.63 2.82 -22.32
C ILE A 17 12.56 2.57 -20.81
N VAL A 18 12.26 1.34 -20.43
CA VAL A 18 12.22 0.89 -19.03
C VAL A 18 13.43 0.03 -18.76
N ARG A 19 14.28 0.43 -17.83
CA ARG A 19 15.46 -0.34 -17.39
C ARG A 19 15.14 -1.12 -16.13
N ALA A 20 15.37 -2.42 -16.16
CA ALA A 20 15.13 -3.31 -15.04
C ALA A 20 16.36 -4.21 -14.86
N LYS A 21 17.14 -3.95 -13.82
CA LYS A 21 18.39 -4.66 -13.53
C LYS A 21 19.36 -4.59 -14.75
N ASP A 22 19.65 -5.71 -15.37
CA ASP A 22 20.55 -5.88 -16.53
C ASP A 22 19.79 -5.87 -17.88
N ARG A 23 18.50 -5.53 -17.87
CA ARG A 23 17.63 -5.56 -19.07
C ARG A 23 17.02 -4.19 -19.34
N SER A 24 16.73 -3.96 -20.61
CA SER A 24 15.96 -2.80 -21.08
C SER A 24 14.79 -3.27 -21.92
N PHE A 25 13.67 -2.60 -21.76
CA PHE A 25 12.45 -2.81 -22.54
C PHE A 25 12.12 -1.49 -23.19
N GLU A 26 11.87 -1.50 -24.48
CA GLU A 26 11.43 -0.34 -25.24
C GLU A 26 10.04 -0.60 -25.82
N GLY A 27 9.20 0.40 -25.74
CA GLY A 27 7.84 0.34 -26.27
C GLY A 27 7.31 1.73 -26.62
N PRO A 28 6.20 1.82 -27.34
CA PRO A 28 5.62 3.10 -27.77
C PRO A 28 5.12 3.93 -26.57
N ALA A 29 4.85 3.31 -25.43
CA ALA A 29 4.35 3.99 -24.24
C ALA A 29 4.49 3.10 -23.00
N ALA A 30 4.28 3.70 -21.79
CA ALA A 30 4.25 2.98 -20.53
C ALA A 30 3.25 3.61 -19.54
N ILE A 31 2.68 2.76 -18.68
CA ILE A 31 1.90 3.16 -17.50
C ILE A 31 2.65 2.65 -16.26
N VAL A 32 3.03 3.57 -15.38
CA VAL A 32 3.75 3.26 -14.14
C VAL A 32 2.73 3.09 -13.02
N THR A 33 2.70 1.89 -12.42
CA THR A 33 1.72 1.51 -11.39
C THR A 33 2.36 1.20 -10.04
N VAL A 34 3.58 1.68 -9.82
CA VAL A 34 4.29 1.45 -8.55
C VAL A 34 3.63 2.22 -7.40
N PRO A 35 3.68 1.69 -6.16
CA PRO A 35 3.16 2.40 -5.00
C PRO A 35 3.82 3.78 -4.79
N LEU A 36 3.06 4.71 -4.20
CA LEU A 36 3.56 6.04 -3.90
C LEU A 36 4.86 6.01 -3.06
N GLY A 37 5.00 5.04 -2.15
CA GLY A 37 6.22 4.87 -1.35
C GLY A 37 7.46 4.60 -2.20
N VAL A 38 7.31 3.89 -3.32
CA VAL A 38 8.39 3.66 -4.29
C VAL A 38 8.74 4.94 -5.04
N LEU A 39 7.74 5.73 -5.48
CA LEU A 39 7.99 7.03 -6.11
C LEU A 39 8.71 8.00 -5.15
N LYS A 40 8.25 8.09 -3.90
CA LYS A 40 8.85 8.94 -2.85
C LYS A 40 10.30 8.56 -2.53
N SER A 41 10.65 7.29 -2.65
CA SER A 41 12.01 6.82 -2.31
C SER A 41 13.07 7.18 -3.35
N GLY A 42 12.67 7.62 -4.56
CA GLY A 42 13.60 7.85 -5.66
C GLY A 42 14.26 6.58 -6.21
N ALA A 43 13.72 5.39 -5.89
CA ALA A 43 14.26 4.12 -6.36
C ALA A 43 14.19 3.96 -7.89
N ILE A 44 13.33 4.74 -8.54
CA ILE A 44 13.20 4.78 -9.99
C ILE A 44 13.62 6.16 -10.49
N THR A 45 14.65 6.23 -11.31
CA THR A 45 15.09 7.47 -11.97
C THR A 45 14.24 7.72 -13.22
N PHE A 46 13.75 8.95 -13.38
CA PHE A 46 13.05 9.39 -14.60
C PHE A 46 13.96 10.29 -15.43
N ASP A 47 14.03 10.04 -16.75
CA ASP A 47 14.82 10.82 -17.72
C ASP A 47 13.96 11.19 -18.93
N PRO A 48 13.62 12.48 -19.14
CA PRO A 48 13.84 13.62 -18.24
C PRO A 48 13.14 13.44 -16.89
N PRO A 49 13.50 14.22 -15.84
CA PRO A 49 12.85 14.16 -14.53
C PRO A 49 11.32 14.34 -14.63
N LEU A 50 10.61 13.89 -13.59
CA LEU A 50 9.17 14.13 -13.50
C LEU A 50 8.88 15.63 -13.57
N PRO A 51 7.79 16.07 -14.24
CA PRO A 51 7.35 17.47 -14.21
C PRO A 51 7.13 17.95 -12.78
N ASP A 52 7.32 19.26 -12.55
CA ASP A 52 7.21 19.87 -11.21
C ASP A 52 5.90 19.57 -10.51
N GLY A 53 4.77 19.52 -11.26
CA GLY A 53 3.46 19.15 -10.72
C GLY A 53 3.43 17.73 -10.16
N HIS A 54 4.02 16.76 -10.88
CA HIS A 54 4.12 15.37 -10.42
C HIS A 54 5.06 15.27 -9.22
N THR A 55 6.22 15.91 -9.27
CA THR A 55 7.18 15.92 -8.15
C THR A 55 6.53 16.50 -6.90
N ARG A 56 5.77 17.61 -7.03
CA ARG A 56 5.01 18.19 -5.93
C ARG A 56 3.95 17.23 -5.40
N GLY A 57 3.13 16.63 -6.27
CA GLY A 57 2.09 15.66 -5.88
C GLY A 57 2.67 14.44 -5.15
N VAL A 58 3.78 13.86 -5.66
CA VAL A 58 4.50 12.77 -4.99
C VAL A 58 4.93 13.18 -3.58
N ASN A 59 5.49 14.38 -3.40
CA ASN A 59 6.02 14.84 -2.12
C ASN A 59 4.92 15.26 -1.14
N ALA A 60 3.85 15.91 -1.62
CA ALA A 60 2.77 16.44 -0.79
C ALA A 60 1.89 15.36 -0.17
N LEU A 61 1.55 14.31 -0.93
CA LEU A 61 0.73 13.22 -0.41
C LEU A 61 1.48 12.43 0.66
N GLY A 62 0.78 12.03 1.73
CA GLY A 62 1.29 11.09 2.72
C GLY A 62 1.21 9.64 2.21
N PHE A 63 2.07 8.77 2.74
CA PHE A 63 2.00 7.33 2.51
C PHE A 63 2.03 6.63 3.85
N GLY A 64 0.91 5.98 4.23
CA GLY A 64 0.64 5.52 5.57
C GLY A 64 1.24 4.17 5.91
N VAL A 65 1.08 3.84 7.18
CA VAL A 65 1.41 2.52 7.73
C VAL A 65 0.14 1.92 8.32
N LEU A 66 -0.18 0.71 7.90
CA LEU A 66 -1.20 -0.12 8.52
C LEU A 66 -0.69 -1.55 8.57
N SER A 67 -0.07 -1.88 9.70
CA SER A 67 0.41 -3.24 9.96
C SER A 67 -0.76 -4.15 10.30
N LYS A 68 -0.75 -5.35 9.73
CA LYS A 68 -1.76 -6.39 9.91
C LYS A 68 -1.09 -7.58 10.58
N SER A 69 -1.54 -7.93 11.79
CA SER A 69 -1.07 -9.11 12.50
C SER A 69 -2.19 -10.17 12.53
N TYR A 70 -1.94 -11.31 11.93
CA TYR A 70 -2.83 -12.45 11.89
C TYR A 70 -2.45 -13.41 13.01
N PHE A 71 -3.37 -13.67 13.92
CA PHE A 71 -3.20 -14.58 15.04
C PHE A 71 -4.03 -15.84 14.80
N ARG A 72 -3.36 -16.99 14.76
CA ARG A 72 -4.02 -18.30 14.73
C ARG A 72 -4.08 -18.86 16.15
N PHE A 73 -5.25 -19.26 16.57
CA PHE A 73 -5.50 -19.89 17.85
C PHE A 73 -5.64 -21.41 17.71
N SER A 74 -5.59 -22.17 18.82
CA SER A 74 -5.82 -23.61 18.80
C SER A 74 -7.28 -23.98 18.57
N ARG A 75 -8.20 -23.10 18.94
CA ARG A 75 -9.65 -23.23 18.77
C ARG A 75 -10.29 -21.85 18.58
N ARG A 76 -11.48 -21.87 18.04
CA ARG A 76 -12.32 -20.69 17.93
C ARG A 76 -13.13 -20.50 19.21
N THR A 77 -13.16 -19.29 19.75
CA THR A 77 -13.92 -18.91 20.96
C THR A 77 -14.94 -17.82 20.69
N TRP A 78 -14.96 -17.25 19.51
CA TRP A 78 -15.93 -16.23 19.07
C TRP A 78 -17.00 -16.86 18.19
N ASP A 79 -18.25 -16.38 18.36
CA ASP A 79 -19.41 -16.93 17.65
C ASP A 79 -19.67 -16.28 16.29
N VAL A 80 -19.23 -15.01 16.12
CA VAL A 80 -19.53 -14.23 14.93
C VAL A 80 -18.33 -14.17 13.99
N GLU A 81 -18.58 -14.53 12.73
CA GLU A 81 -17.61 -14.40 11.62
C GLU A 81 -17.66 -12.99 11.04
N ASN A 82 -16.52 -12.54 10.46
CA ASN A 82 -16.39 -11.24 9.82
C ASN A 82 -16.80 -10.06 10.74
N ALA A 83 -16.73 -10.26 12.05
CA ALA A 83 -17.04 -9.23 13.03
C ALA A 83 -15.84 -8.31 13.24
N ILE A 84 -16.12 -7.05 13.53
CA ILE A 84 -15.14 -6.05 13.93
C ILE A 84 -15.29 -5.82 15.42
N TYR A 85 -14.21 -6.03 16.15
CA TYR A 85 -14.12 -5.70 17.58
C TYR A 85 -13.24 -4.47 17.73
N GLN A 86 -13.64 -3.54 18.56
CA GLN A 86 -12.85 -2.36 18.92
C GLN A 86 -12.46 -2.43 20.39
N PHE A 87 -11.19 -2.21 20.64
CA PHE A 87 -10.63 -2.12 21.99
C PHE A 87 -10.20 -0.69 22.29
N LEU A 88 -10.71 -0.15 23.38
CA LEU A 88 -10.37 1.18 23.88
C LEU A 88 -9.58 1.02 25.17
N GLY A 89 -8.27 1.06 25.05
CA GLY A 89 -7.33 0.96 26.18
C GLY A 89 -6.71 2.30 26.56
N THR A 90 -5.88 2.29 27.58
CA THR A 90 -5.13 3.47 28.04
C THR A 90 -3.97 3.85 27.12
N ASP A 91 -3.51 2.93 26.27
CA ASP A 91 -2.48 3.17 25.24
C ASP A 91 -3.20 3.42 23.89
N PRO A 92 -3.33 4.68 23.44
CA PRO A 92 -4.13 5.00 22.28
C PRO A 92 -3.64 4.29 21.01
N GLY A 93 -4.57 3.63 20.31
CA GLY A 93 -4.31 2.94 19.04
C GLY A 93 -3.61 1.58 19.17
N ALA A 94 -3.22 1.16 20.39
CA ALA A 94 -2.64 -0.15 20.59
C ALA A 94 -3.69 -1.24 20.42
N TRP A 95 -3.53 -2.10 19.42
CA TRP A 95 -4.40 -3.25 19.18
C TRP A 95 -5.88 -2.87 19.19
N SER A 96 -6.22 -1.69 18.62
CA SER A 96 -7.53 -1.08 18.76
C SER A 96 -8.61 -1.72 17.89
N GLN A 97 -8.24 -2.38 16.79
CA GLN A 97 -9.18 -3.01 15.86
C GLN A 97 -8.82 -4.46 15.61
N TRP A 98 -9.82 -5.34 15.74
CA TRP A 98 -9.71 -6.77 15.54
C TRP A 98 -10.82 -7.27 14.63
N PHE A 99 -10.49 -8.22 13.77
CA PHE A 99 -11.42 -8.78 12.79
C PHE A 99 -11.40 -10.29 12.90
N THR A 100 -12.56 -10.90 13.08
CA THR A 100 -12.69 -12.36 12.99
C THR A 100 -12.80 -12.75 11.53
N LEU A 101 -12.03 -13.76 11.13
CA LEU A 101 -12.08 -14.25 9.76
C LEU A 101 -13.15 -15.34 9.59
N PRO A 102 -13.57 -15.63 8.33
CA PRO A 102 -14.50 -16.74 8.05
C PRO A 102 -13.99 -18.05 8.63
N SER A 103 -14.90 -18.93 9.06
CA SER A 103 -14.57 -20.24 9.63
C SER A 103 -13.73 -21.12 8.69
N ALA A 104 -13.92 -20.96 7.38
CA ALA A 104 -13.11 -21.61 6.36
C ALA A 104 -11.61 -21.26 6.44
N ALA A 105 -11.25 -20.09 6.98
CA ALA A 105 -9.86 -19.70 7.23
C ALA A 105 -9.27 -20.34 8.51
N GLY A 106 -10.11 -21.00 9.33
CA GLY A 106 -9.74 -21.55 10.63
C GLY A 106 -9.89 -20.52 11.78
N PRO A 107 -9.35 -20.85 12.97
CA PRO A 107 -9.46 -19.99 14.16
C PRO A 107 -8.47 -18.82 14.07
N ILE A 108 -8.71 -17.89 13.14
CA ILE A 108 -7.83 -16.77 12.88
C ILE A 108 -8.54 -15.45 13.15
N VAL A 109 -7.87 -14.55 13.83
CA VAL A 109 -8.23 -13.13 13.93
C VAL A 109 -7.13 -12.27 13.37
N LEU A 110 -7.50 -11.11 12.85
CA LEU A 110 -6.62 -10.09 12.30
C LEU A 110 -6.69 -8.86 13.19
N ALA A 111 -5.54 -8.32 13.61
CA ALA A 111 -5.47 -7.07 14.33
C ALA A 111 -4.73 -6.00 13.54
N PHE A 112 -5.18 -4.74 13.62
CA PHE A 112 -4.58 -3.59 12.97
C PHE A 112 -3.82 -2.72 13.95
N ASN A 113 -2.65 -2.26 13.50
CA ASN A 113 -1.89 -1.20 14.15
C ASN A 113 -1.36 -0.24 13.08
N ALA A 114 -1.57 1.05 13.30
CA ALA A 114 -1.19 2.09 12.36
C ALA A 114 -0.02 2.93 12.86
N GLY A 115 0.48 3.81 12.00
CA GLY A 115 1.50 4.80 12.34
C GLY A 115 2.80 4.18 12.85
N ASP A 116 3.42 4.83 13.84
CA ASP A 116 4.71 4.38 14.41
C ASP A 116 4.62 3.03 15.11
N ARG A 117 3.48 2.73 15.73
CA ARG A 117 3.23 1.42 16.32
C ARG A 117 3.22 0.32 15.26
N GLY A 118 2.50 0.53 14.16
CA GLY A 118 2.49 -0.41 13.03
C GLY A 118 3.90 -0.63 12.49
N ARG A 119 4.67 0.44 12.33
CA ARG A 119 6.07 0.39 11.89
C ARG A 119 6.96 -0.43 12.83
N SER A 120 6.82 -0.22 14.13
CA SER A 120 7.57 -0.98 15.14
C SER A 120 7.24 -2.47 15.10
N LEU A 121 5.96 -2.82 14.96
CA LEU A 121 5.52 -4.22 14.90
C LEU A 121 6.04 -4.97 13.68
N GLU A 122 6.20 -4.30 12.54
CA GLU A 122 6.77 -4.92 11.33
C GLU A 122 8.22 -5.38 11.50
N SER A 123 8.93 -4.80 12.49
CA SER A 123 10.31 -5.16 12.84
C SER A 123 10.41 -6.03 14.12
N SER A 124 9.27 -6.31 14.77
CA SER A 124 9.23 -7.05 16.02
C SER A 124 9.29 -8.56 15.79
N SER A 125 9.79 -9.31 16.77
CA SER A 125 9.74 -10.77 16.72
C SER A 125 8.31 -11.28 16.85
N PRO A 126 7.95 -12.44 16.26
CA PRO A 126 6.65 -13.07 16.48
C PRO A 126 6.27 -13.22 17.96
N LYS A 127 7.25 -13.51 18.81
CA LYS A 127 7.06 -13.64 20.26
C LYS A 127 6.63 -12.32 20.89
N ASP A 128 7.26 -11.22 20.53
CA ASP A 128 6.95 -9.89 21.07
C ASP A 128 5.59 -9.40 20.59
N VAL A 129 5.26 -9.65 19.32
CA VAL A 129 3.94 -9.35 18.75
C VAL A 129 2.84 -10.12 19.51
N MET A 130 3.04 -11.43 19.74
CA MET A 130 2.10 -12.24 20.52
C MET A 130 1.96 -11.74 21.97
N ALA A 131 3.10 -11.45 22.62
CA ALA A 131 3.09 -10.96 24.02
C ALA A 131 2.34 -9.63 24.16
N GLY A 132 2.53 -8.70 23.22
CA GLY A 132 1.84 -7.41 23.22
C GLY A 132 0.34 -7.50 22.92
N ALA A 133 -0.07 -8.47 22.10
CA ALA A 133 -1.47 -8.65 21.71
C ALA A 133 -2.28 -9.46 22.73
N LEU A 134 -1.65 -10.40 23.42
CA LEU A 134 -2.31 -11.41 24.25
C LEU A 134 -3.25 -10.84 25.33
N PRO A 135 -2.87 -9.79 26.11
CA PRO A 135 -3.77 -9.24 27.13
C PRO A 135 -5.11 -8.75 26.54
N ILE A 136 -5.06 -8.15 25.36
CA ILE A 136 -6.24 -7.61 24.68
C ILE A 136 -7.02 -8.73 24.00
N ALA A 137 -6.34 -9.66 23.37
CA ALA A 137 -6.99 -10.83 22.77
C ALA A 137 -7.78 -11.63 23.80
N ARG A 138 -7.27 -11.77 25.03
CA ARG A 138 -7.98 -12.44 26.13
C ARG A 138 -9.25 -11.69 26.56
N GLN A 139 -9.18 -10.38 26.66
CA GLN A 139 -10.35 -9.57 26.98
C GLN A 139 -11.45 -9.67 25.92
N LEU A 140 -11.08 -9.82 24.64
CA LEU A 140 -12.03 -9.86 23.55
C LEU A 140 -12.58 -11.27 23.27
N PHE A 141 -11.76 -12.31 23.47
CA PHE A 141 -12.05 -13.65 22.97
C PHE A 141 -12.00 -14.74 24.05
N GLY A 142 -11.70 -14.38 25.31
CA GLY A 142 -11.69 -15.27 26.47
C GLY A 142 -10.33 -15.46 27.11
N ASP A 143 -10.28 -15.62 28.42
CA ASP A 143 -9.06 -15.64 29.23
C ASP A 143 -8.15 -16.85 28.98
N ASP A 144 -8.71 -17.95 28.52
CA ASP A 144 -8.03 -19.22 28.32
C ASP A 144 -7.41 -19.40 26.92
N ILE A 145 -7.50 -18.35 26.07
CA ILE A 145 -6.90 -18.41 24.73
C ILE A 145 -5.43 -17.99 24.73
N SER A 146 -4.69 -18.58 23.80
CA SER A 146 -3.34 -18.17 23.46
C SER A 146 -3.11 -18.38 21.97
N PRO A 147 -2.52 -17.39 21.27
CA PRO A 147 -2.12 -17.59 19.88
C PRO A 147 -1.07 -18.70 19.77
N VAL A 148 -1.24 -19.58 18.80
CA VAL A 148 -0.25 -20.63 18.49
C VAL A 148 0.70 -20.20 17.38
N GLU A 149 0.29 -19.20 16.61
CA GLU A 149 1.07 -18.64 15.52
C GLU A 149 0.67 -17.19 15.27
N VAL A 150 1.62 -16.37 14.82
CA VAL A 150 1.38 -15.01 14.34
C VAL A 150 2.16 -14.76 13.05
N ALA A 151 1.53 -14.05 12.12
CA ALA A 151 2.17 -13.49 10.94
C ALA A 151 1.84 -12.01 10.86
N THR A 152 2.86 -11.16 10.77
CA THR A 152 2.69 -9.70 10.64
C THR A 152 3.11 -9.25 9.26
N SER A 153 2.33 -8.34 8.66
CA SER A 153 2.69 -7.72 7.38
C SER A 153 3.95 -6.86 7.53
N THR A 154 4.68 -6.72 6.43
CA THR A 154 5.96 -5.99 6.37
C THR A 154 5.96 -4.91 5.29
N TRP A 155 4.82 -4.23 5.10
CA TRP A 155 4.61 -3.27 4.02
C TRP A 155 5.60 -2.11 4.01
N THR A 156 6.05 -1.64 5.19
CA THR A 156 6.96 -0.49 5.25
C THR A 156 8.40 -0.86 4.92
N ILE A 157 8.81 -2.08 5.22
CA ILE A 157 10.17 -2.58 4.97
C ILE A 157 10.29 -3.30 3.62
N ASP A 158 9.17 -3.63 2.98
CA ASP A 158 9.15 -4.16 1.62
C ASP A 158 9.64 -3.06 0.64
N PRO A 159 10.75 -3.26 -0.09
CA PRO A 159 11.31 -2.26 -1.00
C PRO A 159 10.38 -1.92 -2.18
N TYR A 160 9.40 -2.77 -2.47
CA TYR A 160 8.45 -2.61 -3.57
C TYR A 160 7.10 -2.03 -3.14
N ALA A 161 6.87 -1.86 -1.84
CA ALA A 161 5.68 -1.21 -1.28
C ALA A 161 6.02 0.08 -0.54
N ARG A 162 6.90 0.00 0.47
CA ARG A 162 7.39 1.10 1.31
C ARG A 162 6.28 1.81 2.09
N GLY A 163 5.21 1.10 2.40
CA GLY A 163 4.05 1.59 3.13
C GLY A 163 2.75 0.89 2.71
N ALA A 164 1.63 1.31 3.26
CA ALA A 164 0.34 0.66 3.06
C ALA A 164 -0.53 1.32 1.97
N TYR A 165 -0.84 2.61 2.14
CA TYR A 165 -1.65 3.37 1.18
C TYR A 165 -1.49 4.88 1.37
N SER A 166 -1.90 5.66 0.34
CA SER A 166 -1.78 7.11 0.33
C SER A 166 -2.86 7.78 1.18
N PHE A 167 -2.55 8.97 1.70
CA PHE A 167 -3.51 9.84 2.38
C PHE A 167 -3.17 11.31 2.11
N HIS A 168 -4.12 12.21 2.42
CA HIS A 168 -3.84 13.64 2.37
C HIS A 168 -3.10 14.04 3.65
N ALA A 169 -1.80 14.31 3.52
CA ALA A 169 -1.01 14.88 4.60
C ALA A 169 -1.42 16.35 4.86
N PRO A 170 -1.13 16.93 6.03
CA PRO A 170 -1.37 18.34 6.27
C PRO A 170 -0.77 19.22 5.16
N GLY A 171 -1.58 20.11 4.58
CA GLY A 171 -1.19 20.96 3.46
C GLY A 171 -1.33 20.34 2.07
N SER A 172 -1.68 19.06 1.96
CA SER A 172 -2.00 18.43 0.68
C SER A 172 -3.51 18.36 0.42
N GLY A 173 -3.88 18.18 -0.84
CA GLY A 173 -5.26 18.12 -1.24
C GLY A 173 -5.51 17.35 -2.54
N LEU A 174 -6.75 17.48 -3.05
CA LEU A 174 -7.15 16.84 -4.30
C LEU A 174 -6.33 17.31 -5.51
N ASP A 175 -5.84 18.53 -5.49
CA ASP A 175 -5.06 19.07 -6.61
C ASP A 175 -3.71 18.36 -6.75
N ASP A 176 -3.12 17.92 -5.64
CA ASP A 176 -1.89 17.11 -5.68
C ASP A 176 -2.14 15.76 -6.36
N ARG A 177 -3.32 15.14 -6.14
CA ARG A 177 -3.71 13.91 -6.86
C ARG A 177 -4.02 14.17 -8.33
N ARG A 178 -4.69 15.29 -8.65
CA ARG A 178 -4.93 15.69 -10.03
C ARG A 178 -3.63 15.87 -10.80
N GLN A 179 -2.61 16.48 -10.17
CA GLN A 179 -1.28 16.59 -10.78
C GLN A 179 -0.66 15.22 -11.09
N LEU A 180 -0.85 14.22 -10.22
CA LEU A 180 -0.36 12.86 -10.49
C LEU A 180 -1.16 12.14 -11.58
N GLN A 181 -2.42 12.52 -11.80
CA GLN A 181 -3.27 11.94 -12.83
C GLN A 181 -3.00 12.51 -14.22
N GLU A 182 -2.45 13.72 -14.31
CA GLU A 182 -2.03 14.30 -15.58
C GLU A 182 -1.00 13.42 -16.30
N PRO A 183 -0.96 13.43 -17.64
CA PRO A 183 0.10 12.75 -18.38
C PRO A 183 1.47 13.31 -18.02
N ILE A 184 2.46 12.45 -17.78
CA ILE A 184 3.86 12.88 -17.68
C ILE A 184 4.36 13.31 -19.07
N SER A 185 3.89 12.61 -20.11
CA SER A 185 4.06 12.94 -21.51
C SER A 185 2.96 12.21 -22.32
N ASP A 186 2.92 12.40 -23.63
CA ASP A 186 1.99 11.68 -24.49
C ASP A 186 2.12 10.16 -24.43
N ARG A 187 3.22 9.65 -23.87
CA ARG A 187 3.58 8.22 -23.86
C ARG A 187 3.82 7.66 -22.45
N LEU A 188 3.77 8.49 -21.39
CA LEU A 188 4.06 8.04 -20.03
C LEU A 188 3.02 8.57 -19.05
N TYR A 189 2.41 7.66 -18.30
CA TYR A 189 1.36 7.94 -17.32
C TYR A 189 1.66 7.27 -15.99
N LEU A 190 1.13 7.84 -14.90
CA LEU A 190 1.01 7.15 -13.63
C LEU A 190 -0.41 6.59 -13.48
N ALA A 191 -0.53 5.47 -12.77
CA ALA A 191 -1.80 4.94 -12.31
C ALA A 191 -1.63 4.20 -10.97
N GLY A 192 -2.70 4.07 -10.22
CA GLY A 192 -2.69 3.42 -8.90
C GLY A 192 -3.61 4.15 -7.93
N GLU A 193 -3.71 3.66 -6.69
CA GLU A 193 -4.59 4.22 -5.66
C GLU A 193 -4.20 5.67 -5.27
N ALA A 194 -2.91 6.01 -5.34
CA ALA A 194 -2.43 7.36 -5.01
C ALA A 194 -2.75 8.38 -6.11
N VAL A 195 -2.89 7.92 -7.35
CA VAL A 195 -3.20 8.74 -8.53
C VAL A 195 -4.71 8.97 -8.65
N GLY A 196 -5.52 8.01 -8.20
CA GLY A 196 -6.97 8.07 -8.31
C GLY A 196 -7.56 9.29 -7.58
N VAL A 197 -8.18 10.20 -8.30
CA VAL A 197 -8.89 11.36 -7.73
C VAL A 197 -10.18 10.90 -7.06
N ASN A 198 -10.89 9.99 -7.72
CA ASN A 198 -12.10 9.37 -7.18
C ASN A 198 -11.74 8.07 -6.44
N ASN A 199 -12.29 7.88 -5.24
CA ASN A 199 -12.02 6.72 -4.38
C ASN A 199 -10.52 6.49 -4.09
N PRO A 200 -9.74 7.52 -3.65
CA PRO A 200 -8.33 7.36 -3.36
C PRO A 200 -8.07 6.33 -2.26
N ALA A 201 -6.87 5.78 -2.22
CA ALA A 201 -6.44 4.78 -1.24
C ALA A 201 -7.28 3.47 -1.27
N THR A 202 -7.93 3.16 -2.40
CA THR A 202 -8.77 1.98 -2.57
C THR A 202 -8.42 1.20 -3.84
N VAL A 203 -8.80 -0.08 -3.86
CA VAL A 203 -8.71 -0.91 -5.08
C VAL A 203 -9.56 -0.31 -6.22
N THR A 204 -10.76 0.19 -5.89
CA THR A 204 -11.63 0.86 -6.88
C THR A 204 -10.94 2.05 -7.52
N GLY A 205 -10.31 2.92 -6.71
CA GLY A 205 -9.56 4.07 -7.21
C GLY A 205 -8.37 3.65 -8.08
N ALA A 206 -7.65 2.60 -7.70
CA ALA A 206 -6.56 2.05 -8.50
C ALA A 206 -7.05 1.56 -9.88
N VAL A 207 -8.16 0.80 -9.93
CA VAL A 207 -8.76 0.32 -11.19
C VAL A 207 -9.23 1.48 -12.07
N LEU A 208 -9.92 2.46 -11.48
CA LEU A 208 -10.43 3.62 -12.23
C LEU A 208 -9.28 4.46 -12.80
N SER A 209 -8.22 4.71 -12.03
CA SER A 209 -7.04 5.44 -12.52
C SER A 209 -6.30 4.69 -13.63
N GLY A 210 -6.20 3.36 -13.53
CA GLY A 210 -5.61 2.53 -14.58
C GLY A 210 -6.41 2.57 -15.89
N ARG A 211 -7.76 2.49 -15.81
CA ARG A 211 -8.65 2.63 -16.97
C ARG A 211 -8.55 4.01 -17.61
N TYR A 212 -8.47 5.06 -16.79
CA TYR A 212 -8.28 6.43 -17.28
C TYR A 212 -6.97 6.56 -18.04
N ALA A 213 -5.84 6.16 -17.43
CA ALA A 213 -4.52 6.24 -18.07
C ALA A 213 -4.47 5.44 -19.38
N ALA A 214 -5.01 4.22 -19.40
CA ALA A 214 -5.06 3.39 -20.59
C ALA A 214 -5.91 4.02 -21.70
N GLY A 215 -7.09 4.57 -21.36
CA GLY A 215 -7.97 5.26 -22.32
C GLY A 215 -7.31 6.48 -22.96
N GLN A 216 -6.67 7.33 -22.14
CA GLN A 216 -5.93 8.49 -22.63
C GLN A 216 -4.79 8.07 -23.58
N LEU A 217 -4.03 7.05 -23.18
CA LEU A 217 -2.92 6.55 -23.96
C LEU A 217 -3.36 5.97 -25.31
N MET A 218 -4.43 5.16 -25.32
CA MET A 218 -4.99 4.60 -26.55
C MET A 218 -5.45 5.69 -27.52
N HIS A 219 -6.13 6.72 -27.03
CA HIS A 219 -6.57 7.85 -27.85
C HIS A 219 -5.39 8.55 -28.52
N ARG A 220 -4.30 8.79 -27.79
CA ARG A 220 -3.10 9.46 -28.31
C ARG A 220 -2.28 8.60 -29.29
N LEU A 221 -2.29 7.28 -29.13
CA LEU A 221 -1.55 6.38 -30.04
C LEU A 221 -2.32 6.06 -31.33
N SER A 222 -3.64 6.33 -31.37
CA SER A 222 -4.52 6.07 -32.52
C SER A 222 -4.69 7.27 -33.43
N GLY A 223 -4.29 8.48 -33.05
CA GLY A 223 -4.29 9.71 -33.84
C GLY A 223 -2.92 10.04 -34.35
#